data_f68ed5208b142b9811382b879e9db394
#
_entry.id   f68ed5208b142b9811382b879e9db394
#
_cell.length_a   1.000
_cell.length_b   1.000
_cell.length_c   1.000
_cell.angle_alpha   90.00
_cell.angle_beta   90.00
_cell.angle_gamma   90.00
#
_symmetry.space_group_name_H-M   'P 1'
#
loop_
_entity.id
_entity.type
_entity.pdbx_description
1 polymer ?
#
loop_
_entity_poly.entity_id
_entity_poly.type
_entity_poly.pdbx_seq_one_letter_code
_entity_poly.pdbx_strand_id
1 'polypeptide(L)' 'KALAKELAPSNIQVNAISCGIIDTKMNGHLTQEDVDSIIEEIPASRLGTTEDVANAVYGLVNSGSYVTGQIITVDGGWQV' A
#
# COMPACT_ATOMS: atom_id res chain seq x y z
N LYS A 1 6.48 5.67 -13.08
CA LYS A 1 5.70 6.56 -13.98
C LYS A 1 6.18 6.51 -15.41
N ALA A 2 7.49 6.38 -15.64
CA ALA A 2 8.04 6.29 -17.00
C ALA A 2 7.53 5.04 -17.72
N LEU A 3 7.51 3.88 -17.04
CA LEU A 3 7.02 2.64 -17.62
C LEU A 3 5.52 2.74 -17.94
N ALA A 4 4.74 3.42 -17.08
CA ALA A 4 3.33 3.63 -17.33
C ALA A 4 3.10 4.44 -18.61
N LYS A 5 3.89 5.50 -18.84
CA LYS A 5 3.80 6.29 -20.05
C LYS A 5 4.16 5.50 -21.29
N GLU A 6 5.17 4.64 -21.19
CA GLU A 6 5.63 3.81 -22.30
C GLU A 6 4.58 2.78 -22.70
N LEU A 7 3.89 2.18 -21.74
CA LEU A 7 2.97 1.08 -21.97
C LEU A 7 1.51 1.50 -22.14
N ALA A 8 1.17 2.74 -21.80
CA ALA A 8 -0.20 3.22 -21.91
C ALA A 8 -0.77 3.12 -23.35
N PRO A 9 0.00 3.42 -24.40
CA PRO A 9 -0.49 3.25 -25.78
C PRO A 9 -0.88 1.81 -26.12
N SER A 10 -0.31 0.83 -25.42
CA SER A 10 -0.64 -0.59 -25.59
C SER A 10 -1.78 -1.05 -24.64
N ASN A 11 -2.45 -0.11 -23.99
CA ASN A 11 -3.52 -0.38 -23.02
C ASN A 11 -3.06 -1.27 -21.85
N ILE A 12 -1.83 -1.03 -21.40
CA ILE A 12 -1.28 -1.69 -20.22
C ILE A 12 -1.14 -0.65 -19.11
N GLN A 13 -1.77 -0.90 -17.97
CA GLN A 13 -1.69 -0.03 -16.82
C GLN A 13 -0.58 -0.49 -15.89
N VAL A 14 0.23 0.45 -15.40
CA VAL A 14 1.33 0.19 -14.49
C VAL A 14 1.18 1.11 -13.28
N ASN A 15 0.95 0.52 -12.14
CA ASN A 15 0.80 1.23 -10.87
C ASN A 15 1.66 0.57 -9.81
N ALA A 16 1.91 1.27 -8.73
CA ALA A 16 2.68 0.76 -7.61
C ALA A 16 1.91 0.92 -6.31
N ILE A 17 2.18 0.03 -5.37
CA ILE A 17 1.65 0.13 -4.00
C ILE A 17 2.84 0.31 -3.06
N SER A 18 2.77 1.36 -2.25
CA SER A 18 3.72 1.63 -1.19
C SER A 18 3.06 1.27 0.14
N CYS A 19 3.62 0.29 0.85
CA CYS A 19 3.05 -0.17 2.11
C CYS A 19 3.68 0.54 3.30
N GLY A 20 2.88 0.84 4.32
CA GLY A 20 3.36 1.22 5.63
C GLY A 20 3.76 -0.01 6.44
N ILE A 21 3.50 0.02 7.75
CA ILE A 21 3.82 -1.12 8.61
C ILE A 21 2.68 -2.14 8.52
N ILE A 22 3.00 -3.31 8.00
CA ILE A 22 2.04 -4.40 7.82
C ILE A 22 2.38 -5.51 8.82
N ASP A 23 1.36 -6.01 9.48
CA ASP A 23 1.50 -7.09 10.46
C ASP A 23 1.78 -8.41 9.73
N THR A 24 3.07 -8.75 9.64
CA THR A 24 3.55 -9.96 9.00
C THR A 24 4.59 -10.63 9.87
N LYS A 25 4.97 -11.85 9.51
CA LYS A 25 6.04 -12.59 10.20
C LYS A 25 7.38 -11.85 10.17
N MET A 26 7.60 -11.00 9.19
CA MET A 26 8.85 -10.22 9.09
C MET A 26 8.99 -9.22 10.23
N ASN A 27 7.91 -8.87 10.89
CA ASN A 27 7.89 -7.94 12.02
C ASN A 27 7.96 -8.67 13.37
N GLY A 28 8.23 -9.97 13.39
CA GLY A 28 8.28 -10.76 14.60
C GLY A 28 9.38 -10.37 15.59
N HIS A 29 10.35 -9.54 15.15
CA HIS A 29 11.40 -9.01 16.03
C HIS A 29 10.93 -7.83 16.87
N LEU A 30 9.75 -7.27 16.59
CA LEU A 30 9.19 -6.15 17.35
C LEU A 30 8.55 -6.65 18.65
N THR A 31 8.79 -5.94 19.74
CA THR A 31 8.10 -6.19 21.01
C THR A 31 6.70 -5.60 20.95
N GLN A 32 5.83 -6.01 21.89
CA GLN A 32 4.51 -5.41 22.01
C GLN A 32 4.60 -3.91 22.28
N GLU A 33 5.58 -3.49 23.06
CA GLU A 33 5.82 -2.08 23.35
C GLU A 33 6.19 -1.31 22.08
N ASP A 34 7.04 -1.89 21.21
CA ASP A 34 7.39 -1.28 19.94
C ASP A 34 6.18 -1.14 19.05
N VAL A 35 5.34 -2.17 18.97
CA VAL A 35 4.11 -2.17 18.17
C VAL A 35 3.16 -1.09 18.67
N ASP A 36 2.95 -1.00 19.99
CA ASP A 36 2.05 0.01 20.58
C ASP A 36 2.53 1.43 20.26
N SER A 37 3.84 1.67 20.31
CA SER A 37 4.41 2.98 19.97
C SER A 37 4.17 3.34 18.51
N ILE A 38 4.32 2.36 17.62
CA ILE A 38 4.07 2.57 16.18
C ILE A 38 2.60 2.87 15.94
N ILE A 39 1.70 2.12 16.57
CA ILE A 39 0.25 2.30 16.40
C ILE A 39 -0.19 3.71 16.80
N GLU A 40 0.40 4.28 17.86
CA GLU A 40 0.09 5.64 18.28
C GLU A 40 0.37 6.68 17.20
N GLU A 41 1.35 6.43 16.32
CA GLU A 41 1.71 7.35 15.25
C GLU A 41 0.88 7.17 13.99
N ILE A 42 0.12 6.07 13.90
CA ILE A 42 -0.69 5.78 12.70
C ILE A 42 -2.10 6.32 12.89
N PRO A 43 -2.57 7.25 12.05
CA PRO A 43 -3.93 7.81 12.19
C PRO A 43 -5.03 6.77 12.22
N ALA A 44 -4.90 5.65 11.48
CA ALA A 44 -5.88 4.57 11.52
C ALA A 44 -5.84 3.77 12.82
N SER A 45 -4.85 4.02 13.68
CA SER A 45 -4.71 3.42 15.01
C SER A 45 -4.53 1.90 15.00
N ARG A 46 -3.94 1.36 13.94
CA ARG A 46 -3.63 -0.05 13.82
C ARG A 46 -2.56 -0.29 12.76
N LEU A 47 -1.89 -1.43 12.85
CA LEU A 47 -1.06 -1.90 11.76
C LEU A 47 -1.95 -2.34 10.57
N GLY A 48 -1.41 -2.26 9.37
CA GLY A 48 -2.07 -2.83 8.22
C GLY A 48 -2.01 -4.36 8.26
N THR A 49 -2.90 -4.98 7.52
CA THR A 49 -2.92 -6.44 7.36
C THR A 49 -2.57 -6.81 5.93
N THR A 50 -2.23 -8.08 5.71
CA THR A 50 -2.02 -8.56 4.34
C THR A 50 -3.30 -8.41 3.50
N GLU A 51 -4.48 -8.51 4.12
CA GLU A 51 -5.75 -8.26 3.44
C GLU A 51 -5.90 -6.80 3.01
N ASP A 52 -5.42 -5.85 3.82
CA ASP A 52 -5.46 -4.43 3.44
C ASP A 52 -4.68 -4.21 2.13
N VAL A 53 -3.52 -4.83 1.99
CA VAL A 53 -2.71 -4.74 0.78
C VAL A 53 -3.41 -5.44 -0.38
N ALA A 54 -3.94 -6.63 -0.15
CA ALA A 54 -4.66 -7.38 -1.18
C ALA A 54 -5.89 -6.62 -1.69
N ASN A 55 -6.63 -5.96 -0.80
CA ASN A 55 -7.77 -5.13 -1.19
C ASN A 55 -7.35 -3.94 -2.04
N ALA A 56 -6.21 -3.33 -1.74
CA ALA A 56 -5.69 -2.22 -2.55
C ALA A 56 -5.30 -2.70 -3.95
N VAL A 57 -4.64 -3.85 -4.06
CA VAL A 57 -4.30 -4.45 -5.36
C VAL A 57 -5.57 -4.77 -6.15
N TYR A 58 -6.54 -5.40 -5.50
CA TYR A 58 -7.82 -5.74 -6.14
C TYR A 58 -8.53 -4.47 -6.65
N GLY A 59 -8.54 -3.41 -5.85
CA GLY A 59 -9.13 -2.14 -6.26
C GLY A 59 -8.44 -1.55 -7.48
N LEU A 60 -7.11 -1.60 -7.54
CA LEU A 60 -6.36 -1.12 -8.71
C LEU A 60 -6.64 -1.96 -9.95
N VAL A 61 -6.67 -3.28 -9.83
CA VAL A 61 -6.97 -4.17 -10.95
C VAL A 61 -8.35 -3.87 -11.53
N ASN A 62 -9.30 -3.48 -10.70
CA ASN A 62 -10.67 -3.19 -11.10
C ASN A 62 -10.96 -1.70 -11.31
N SER A 63 -9.93 -0.85 -11.31
CA SER A 63 -10.12 0.60 -11.41
C SER A 63 -10.32 1.11 -12.84
N GLY A 64 -10.30 0.22 -13.82
CA GLY A 64 -10.48 0.57 -15.22
C GLY A 64 -9.17 0.92 -15.91
N SER A 65 -9.25 1.17 -17.21
CA SER A 65 -8.07 1.33 -18.06
C SER A 65 -7.49 2.74 -18.05
N TYR A 66 -8.13 3.69 -17.39
CA TYR A 66 -7.65 5.08 -17.37
C TYR A 66 -6.79 5.41 -16.14
N VAL A 67 -6.63 4.47 -15.21
CA VAL A 67 -5.80 4.64 -14.01
C VAL A 67 -4.45 3.97 -14.24
N THR A 68 -3.42 4.79 -14.42
CA THR A 68 -2.05 4.28 -14.63
C THR A 68 -1.03 5.31 -14.12
N GLY A 69 0.18 4.86 -13.84
CA GLY A 69 1.25 5.72 -13.38
C GLY A 69 1.11 6.20 -11.94
N GLN A 70 0.23 5.58 -11.16
CA GLN A 70 -0.05 6.00 -9.80
C GLN A 70 0.74 5.20 -8.77
N ILE A 71 1.03 5.85 -7.65
CA ILE A 71 1.58 5.20 -6.46
C ILE A 71 0.51 5.33 -5.39
N ILE A 72 -0.03 4.19 -4.96
CA ILE A 72 -1.05 4.16 -3.92
C ILE A 72 -0.38 3.76 -2.61
N THR A 73 -0.50 4.62 -1.61
CA THR A 73 0.09 4.37 -0.30
C THR A 73 -0.94 3.70 0.61
N VAL A 74 -0.56 2.56 1.19
CA VAL A 74 -1.41 1.76 2.08
C VAL A 74 -0.74 1.77 3.45
N ASP A 75 -1.02 2.80 4.26
CA ASP A 75 -0.30 3.07 5.50
C ASP A 75 -1.18 3.60 6.64
N GLY A 76 -2.48 3.56 6.49
CA GLY A 76 -3.40 4.08 7.51
C GLY A 76 -3.30 5.59 7.72
N GLY A 77 -2.72 6.31 6.79
CA GLY A 77 -2.55 7.76 6.86
C GLY A 77 -1.23 8.22 7.47
N TRP A 78 -0.32 7.29 7.76
CA TRP A 78 0.90 7.61 8.51
C TRP A 78 1.82 8.60 7.79
N GLN A 79 1.91 8.53 6.46
CA GLN A 79 2.81 9.37 5.67
C GLN A 79 2.13 10.61 5.07
N VAL A 80 0.93 10.85 5.44
CA VAL A 80 0.17 12.01 4.95
C VAL A 80 0.63 13.30 5.64
#